data_9d01cebe90c7aef982a555b7544f7341
#
_entry.id   9d01cebe90c7aef982a555b7544f7341
#
_cell.length_a   1.000
_cell.length_b   1.000
_cell.length_c   1.000
_cell.angle_alpha   90.00
_cell.angle_beta   90.00
_cell.angle_gamma   90.00
#
_symmetry.space_group_name_H-M   'P 1'
#
loop_
_entity.id
_entity.type
_entity.pdbx_description
1 polymer ?
#
loop_
_entity_poly.entity_id
_entity_poly.type
_entity_poly.pdbx_seq_one_letter_code
_entity_poly.pdbx_strand_id
1 'polypeptide(L)'
;DKLRPDEKAAQRKFTQDDMIAAANRIIKPYSIDVKEVVWWSIYDIGHSLTDKFDDVGDATDRNPHVFVAGDACHTHSPKAGQGMNVSMQDTFNLGWKLVHVLQGRANPSLLRSYSFERLTEAKRLVDTDHKWSRVMSAPTTQAERDGTEEPRIIRQFKENLEFTGGTAVKYDKSYLFADSPHQALATREEIGRRFHSAPVVRVSDAKQMQLGHVAEADARWRIYAFAGKADSSNLGSAIHQLADWL
;
A
#
# COMPACT_ATOMS: atom_id res chain seq x y z
N ASP A 1 -27.66 2.02 0.15
CA ASP A 1 -28.30 2.64 1.32
C ASP A 1 -27.31 2.73 2.46
N LYS A 2 -27.27 3.87 3.15
CA LYS A 2 -26.45 4.01 4.36
C LYS A 2 -27.23 3.44 5.55
N LEU A 3 -26.57 2.65 6.37
CA LEU A 3 -27.07 2.25 7.67
C LEU A 3 -27.09 3.47 8.61
N ARG A 4 -28.03 3.50 9.54
CA ARG A 4 -27.99 4.45 10.66
C ARG A 4 -26.85 4.05 11.60
N PRO A 5 -26.32 4.98 12.43
CA PRO A 5 -25.19 4.70 13.30
C PRO A 5 -25.39 3.53 14.28
N ASP A 6 -26.62 3.22 14.62
CA ASP A 6 -27.07 2.17 15.54
C ASP A 6 -27.62 0.93 14.84
N GLU A 7 -27.66 0.91 13.50
CA GLU A 7 -28.27 -0.14 12.68
C GLU A 7 -27.21 -1.09 12.13
N LYS A 8 -27.41 -2.40 12.31
CA LYS A 8 -26.60 -3.44 11.68
C LYS A 8 -27.28 -3.94 10.40
N ALA A 9 -26.50 -4.18 9.33
CA ALA A 9 -27.03 -4.68 8.06
C ALA A 9 -27.83 -5.98 8.22
N ALA A 10 -27.44 -6.85 9.16
CA ALA A 10 -28.17 -8.06 9.50
C ALA A 10 -29.59 -7.83 10.06
N GLN A 11 -29.88 -6.61 10.53
CA GLN A 11 -31.21 -6.24 11.04
C GLN A 11 -32.15 -5.80 9.92
N ARG A 12 -31.62 -5.37 8.76
CA ARG A 12 -32.39 -5.11 7.55
C ARG A 12 -32.62 -6.42 6.82
N LYS A 13 -33.86 -6.90 6.87
CA LYS A 13 -34.26 -8.07 6.07
C LYS A 13 -34.46 -7.65 4.62
N PHE A 14 -33.37 -7.45 3.91
CA PHE A 14 -33.42 -7.26 2.45
C PHE A 14 -33.80 -8.57 1.78
N THR A 15 -34.67 -8.46 0.79
CA THR A 15 -35.06 -9.58 -0.06
C THR A 15 -34.41 -9.42 -1.45
N GLN A 16 -34.43 -10.51 -2.21
CA GLN A 16 -34.03 -10.50 -3.62
C GLN A 16 -34.88 -9.49 -4.43
N ASP A 17 -36.19 -9.41 -4.15
CA ASP A 17 -37.09 -8.49 -4.83
C ASP A 17 -36.77 -7.03 -4.53
N ASP A 18 -36.36 -6.71 -3.30
CA ASP A 18 -35.87 -5.36 -2.96
C ASP A 18 -34.66 -4.94 -3.79
N MET A 19 -33.74 -5.88 -4.06
CA MET A 19 -32.57 -5.62 -4.86
C MET A 19 -32.91 -5.43 -6.34
N ILE A 20 -33.81 -6.25 -6.90
CA ILE A 20 -34.30 -6.09 -8.27
C ILE A 20 -35.03 -4.76 -8.43
N ALA A 21 -35.88 -4.40 -7.47
CA ALA A 21 -36.57 -3.11 -7.46
C ALA A 21 -35.60 -1.93 -7.37
N ALA A 22 -34.55 -2.05 -6.57
CA ALA A 22 -33.49 -1.04 -6.46
C ALA A 22 -32.73 -0.89 -7.79
N ALA A 23 -32.35 -1.99 -8.44
CA ALA A 23 -31.69 -1.98 -9.75
C ALA A 23 -32.57 -1.27 -10.79
N ASN A 24 -33.83 -1.64 -10.89
CA ASN A 24 -34.78 -1.01 -11.85
C ASN A 24 -35.00 0.47 -11.56
N ARG A 25 -34.91 0.92 -10.31
CA ARG A 25 -34.98 2.34 -9.94
C ARG A 25 -33.76 3.12 -10.42
N ILE A 26 -32.57 2.51 -10.33
CA ILE A 26 -31.29 3.16 -10.67
C ILE A 26 -31.15 3.33 -12.19
N ILE A 27 -31.56 2.32 -12.97
CA ILE A 27 -31.34 2.30 -14.42
C ILE A 27 -32.42 3.02 -15.23
N LYS A 28 -33.38 3.66 -14.58
CA LYS A 28 -34.41 4.43 -15.31
C LYS A 28 -33.80 5.36 -16.37
N PRO A 29 -34.38 5.49 -17.57
CA PRO A 29 -35.72 5.02 -18.02
C PRO A 29 -35.76 3.53 -18.44
N TYR A 30 -34.67 2.82 -18.39
CA TYR A 30 -34.61 1.39 -18.72
C TYR A 30 -35.14 0.52 -17.58
N SER A 31 -35.50 -0.72 -17.91
CA SER A 31 -35.87 -1.74 -16.93
C SER A 31 -35.29 -3.09 -17.31
N ILE A 32 -35.01 -3.91 -16.33
CA ILE A 32 -34.63 -5.31 -16.49
C ILE A 32 -35.72 -6.22 -15.96
N ASP A 33 -36.01 -7.28 -16.73
CA ASP A 33 -36.88 -8.39 -16.32
C ASP A 33 -35.95 -9.57 -15.96
N VAL A 34 -35.81 -9.81 -14.65
CA VAL A 34 -34.89 -10.83 -14.12
C VAL A 34 -35.57 -12.19 -14.26
N LYS A 35 -35.04 -13.07 -15.10
CA LYS A 35 -35.58 -14.42 -15.34
C LYS A 35 -35.21 -15.39 -14.22
N GLU A 36 -33.99 -15.31 -13.74
CA GLU A 36 -33.45 -16.20 -12.71
C GLU A 36 -32.35 -15.48 -11.95
N VAL A 37 -32.27 -15.71 -10.64
CA VAL A 37 -31.17 -15.25 -9.78
C VAL A 37 -30.42 -16.47 -9.28
N VAL A 38 -29.26 -16.72 -9.87
CA VAL A 38 -28.39 -17.85 -9.53
C VAL A 38 -27.76 -17.66 -8.16
N TRP A 39 -27.41 -16.41 -7.83
CA TRP A 39 -26.78 -16.07 -6.55
C TRP A 39 -27.01 -14.58 -6.24
N TRP A 40 -27.16 -14.25 -4.98
CA TRP A 40 -27.21 -12.87 -4.51
C TRP A 40 -26.63 -12.73 -3.10
N SER A 41 -26.12 -11.56 -2.78
CA SER A 41 -25.57 -11.25 -1.48
C SER A 41 -25.67 -9.76 -1.19
N ILE A 42 -25.74 -9.42 0.08
CA ILE A 42 -25.58 -8.07 0.57
C ILE A 42 -24.18 -7.98 1.17
N TYR A 43 -23.37 -7.11 0.60
CA TYR A 43 -22.04 -6.84 1.10
C TYR A 43 -22.09 -5.73 2.15
N ASP A 44 -21.90 -6.11 3.40
CA ASP A 44 -21.79 -5.17 4.52
C ASP A 44 -20.36 -4.65 4.61
N ILE A 45 -20.21 -3.34 4.44
CA ILE A 45 -18.90 -2.69 4.44
C ILE A 45 -18.62 -2.16 5.84
N GLY A 46 -17.65 -2.76 6.51
CA GLY A 46 -17.10 -2.29 7.77
C GLY A 46 -15.66 -1.80 7.60
N HIS A 47 -15.30 -0.78 8.38
CA HIS A 47 -13.90 -0.39 8.54
C HIS A 47 -13.45 -0.85 9.92
N SER A 48 -12.44 -1.68 9.95
CA SER A 48 -11.82 -2.12 11.20
C SER A 48 -10.32 -2.19 11.05
N LEU A 49 -9.62 -2.00 12.16
CA LEU A 49 -8.18 -2.11 12.25
C LEU A 49 -7.85 -2.70 13.62
N THR A 50 -7.02 -3.74 13.66
CA THR A 50 -6.49 -4.26 14.91
C THR A 50 -5.41 -3.33 15.47
N ASP A 51 -5.20 -3.39 16.76
CA ASP A 51 -4.16 -2.59 17.45
C ASP A 51 -2.74 -3.12 17.23
N LYS A 52 -2.60 -4.36 16.78
CA LYS A 52 -1.31 -5.03 16.50
C LYS A 52 -1.49 -6.17 15.51
N PHE A 53 -0.42 -6.52 14.81
CA PHE A 53 -0.41 -7.57 13.78
C PHE A 53 0.37 -8.83 14.20
N ASP A 54 0.76 -8.87 15.49
CA ASP A 54 1.44 -10.03 16.09
C ASP A 54 0.98 -10.26 17.54
N ASP A 55 1.48 -11.32 18.19
CA ASP A 55 1.11 -11.69 19.54
C ASP A 55 1.86 -10.91 20.65
N VAL A 56 2.77 -10.00 20.26
CA VAL A 56 3.64 -9.26 21.18
C VAL A 56 3.26 -7.78 21.27
N GLY A 57 2.98 -7.12 20.12
CA GLY A 57 2.74 -5.68 20.08
C GLY A 57 3.97 -4.90 20.53
N ASP A 58 3.78 -3.96 21.45
CA ASP A 58 4.85 -3.09 21.97
C ASP A 58 5.76 -3.74 23.01
N ALA A 59 5.50 -4.98 23.45
CA ALA A 59 6.36 -5.69 24.38
C ALA A 59 7.74 -5.93 23.77
N THR A 60 8.81 -5.60 24.51
CA THR A 60 10.18 -5.61 23.99
C THR A 60 11.03 -6.80 24.46
N ASP A 61 10.49 -7.60 25.37
CA ASP A 61 11.18 -8.70 26.05
C ASP A 61 11.16 -10.02 25.30
N ARG A 62 10.24 -10.17 24.33
CA ARG A 62 10.11 -11.40 23.52
C ARG A 62 9.92 -11.11 22.03
N ASN A 63 10.20 -12.11 21.20
CA ASN A 63 9.95 -12.05 19.76
C ASN A 63 8.56 -12.61 19.43
N PRO A 64 7.87 -12.09 18.42
CA PRO A 64 6.58 -12.60 17.99
C PRO A 64 6.70 -13.98 17.34
N HIS A 65 5.67 -14.83 17.56
CA HIS A 65 5.55 -16.15 16.97
C HIS A 65 4.22 -16.37 16.26
N VAL A 66 3.22 -15.52 16.51
CA VAL A 66 1.92 -15.54 15.84
C VAL A 66 1.74 -14.22 15.13
N PHE A 67 1.31 -14.28 13.87
CA PHE A 67 1.12 -13.12 13.02
C PHE A 67 -0.25 -13.19 12.34
N VAL A 68 -0.84 -12.03 12.12
CA VAL A 68 -2.05 -11.86 11.31
C VAL A 68 -1.73 -10.91 10.16
N ALA A 69 -2.40 -11.08 9.01
CA ALA A 69 -2.16 -10.30 7.80
C ALA A 69 -3.46 -10.09 7.01
N GLY A 70 -3.52 -9.03 6.22
CA GLY A 70 -4.65 -8.73 5.35
C GLY A 70 -5.96 -8.49 6.11
N ASP A 71 -7.05 -9.04 5.63
CA ASP A 71 -8.40 -8.84 6.18
C ASP A 71 -8.55 -9.31 7.64
N ALA A 72 -7.63 -10.14 8.13
CA ALA A 72 -7.56 -10.49 9.56
C ALA A 72 -7.09 -9.32 10.44
N CYS A 73 -6.45 -8.31 9.85
CA CYS A 73 -5.92 -7.14 10.54
C CYS A 73 -6.72 -5.88 10.26
N HIS A 74 -7.16 -5.69 9.03
CA HIS A 74 -7.83 -4.48 8.57
C HIS A 74 -8.89 -4.79 7.53
N THR A 75 -10.04 -4.20 7.70
CA THR A 75 -11.13 -4.23 6.72
C THR A 75 -11.49 -2.83 6.29
N HIS A 76 -11.92 -2.69 5.04
CA HIS A 76 -12.24 -1.41 4.42
C HIS A 76 -13.20 -1.63 3.26
N SER A 77 -13.71 -0.56 2.65
CA SER A 77 -14.59 -0.67 1.49
C SER A 77 -13.80 -1.03 0.21
N PRO A 78 -14.45 -1.61 -0.80
CA PRO A 78 -13.82 -1.87 -2.10
C PRO A 78 -13.62 -0.61 -2.95
N LYS A 79 -14.07 0.55 -2.50
CA LYS A 79 -14.18 1.78 -3.31
C LYS A 79 -12.85 2.33 -3.80
N ALA A 80 -11.81 2.22 -2.99
CA ALA A 80 -10.46 2.63 -3.38
C ALA A 80 -9.68 1.55 -4.17
N GLY A 81 -10.18 0.31 -4.24
CA GLY A 81 -9.55 -0.80 -4.94
C GLY A 81 -8.18 -1.23 -4.39
N GLN A 82 -7.85 -0.87 -3.15
CA GLN A 82 -6.49 -1.04 -2.59
C GLN A 82 -6.35 -2.21 -1.61
N GLY A 83 -7.45 -2.86 -1.20
CA GLY A 83 -7.40 -3.88 -0.16
C GLY A 83 -6.50 -5.05 -0.47
N MET A 84 -6.70 -5.68 -1.60
CA MET A 84 -5.85 -6.79 -2.03
C MET A 84 -4.38 -6.37 -2.10
N ASN A 85 -4.09 -5.18 -2.62
CA ASN A 85 -2.72 -4.68 -2.76
C ASN A 85 -2.04 -4.53 -1.40
N VAL A 86 -2.71 -3.94 -0.41
CA VAL A 86 -2.16 -3.77 0.94
C VAL A 86 -2.02 -5.11 1.65
N SER A 87 -2.99 -6.03 1.50
CA SER A 87 -2.89 -7.40 2.04
C SER A 87 -1.71 -8.17 1.45
N MET A 88 -1.45 -8.02 0.14
CA MET A 88 -0.26 -8.61 -0.51
C MET A 88 1.05 -7.98 0.01
N GLN A 89 1.05 -6.68 0.28
CA GLN A 89 2.21 -6.01 0.88
C GLN A 89 2.48 -6.49 2.31
N ASP A 90 1.43 -6.79 3.10
CA ASP A 90 1.61 -7.38 4.44
C ASP A 90 2.32 -8.73 4.36
N THR A 91 1.81 -9.61 3.51
CA THR A 91 2.39 -10.96 3.36
C THR A 91 3.79 -10.92 2.76
N PHE A 92 4.06 -9.99 1.84
CA PHE A 92 5.41 -9.80 1.30
C PHE A 92 6.37 -9.28 2.37
N ASN A 93 5.95 -8.28 3.16
CA ASN A 93 6.75 -7.72 4.25
C ASN A 93 7.09 -8.78 5.32
N LEU A 94 6.12 -9.59 5.72
CA LEU A 94 6.32 -10.68 6.68
C LEU A 94 7.16 -11.81 6.09
N GLY A 95 6.89 -12.19 4.85
CA GLY A 95 7.47 -13.38 4.20
C GLY A 95 8.99 -13.32 4.12
N TRP A 96 9.57 -12.22 3.63
CA TRP A 96 11.02 -12.11 3.53
C TRP A 96 11.70 -12.09 4.92
N LYS A 97 11.07 -11.47 5.92
CA LYS A 97 11.57 -11.43 7.29
C LYS A 97 11.60 -12.82 7.91
N LEU A 98 10.52 -13.59 7.73
CA LEU A 98 10.46 -14.98 8.16
C LEU A 98 11.55 -15.83 7.50
N VAL A 99 11.74 -15.70 6.19
CA VAL A 99 12.80 -16.42 5.47
C VAL A 99 14.17 -16.12 6.05
N HIS A 100 14.50 -14.86 6.29
CA HIS A 100 15.79 -14.48 6.85
C HIS A 100 16.01 -15.03 8.26
N VAL A 101 14.99 -14.99 9.12
CA VAL A 101 15.08 -15.52 10.50
C VAL A 101 15.18 -17.05 10.49
N LEU A 102 14.31 -17.72 9.75
CA LEU A 102 14.30 -19.19 9.70
C LEU A 102 15.57 -19.80 9.07
N GLN A 103 16.22 -19.05 8.18
CA GLN A 103 17.51 -19.46 7.60
C GLN A 103 18.72 -19.02 8.44
N GLY A 104 18.50 -18.43 9.62
CA GLY A 104 19.57 -17.95 10.49
C GLY A 104 20.34 -16.73 9.96
N ARG A 105 19.81 -16.02 8.96
CA ARG A 105 20.44 -14.84 8.35
C ARG A 105 20.16 -13.56 9.11
N ALA A 106 19.13 -13.55 9.96
CA ALA A 106 18.76 -12.40 10.78
C ALA A 106 18.36 -12.83 12.18
N ASN A 107 18.52 -11.91 13.14
CA ASN A 107 18.04 -12.10 14.50
C ASN A 107 16.49 -12.13 14.51
N PRO A 108 15.85 -12.99 15.34
CA PRO A 108 14.39 -13.03 15.48
C PRO A 108 13.73 -11.69 15.83
N SER A 109 14.45 -10.75 16.43
CA SER A 109 13.96 -9.39 16.68
C SER A 109 13.55 -8.64 15.41
N LEU A 110 14.03 -9.05 14.23
CA LEU A 110 13.60 -8.51 12.94
C LEU A 110 12.07 -8.62 12.75
N LEU A 111 11.46 -9.68 13.24
CA LEU A 111 10.02 -9.92 13.10
C LEU A 111 9.15 -8.87 13.79
N ARG A 112 9.67 -8.18 14.82
CA ARG A 112 8.95 -7.10 15.50
C ARG A 112 8.66 -5.92 14.59
N SER A 113 9.50 -5.70 13.55
CA SER A 113 9.29 -4.62 12.59
C SER A 113 8.06 -4.81 11.71
N TYR A 114 7.52 -6.04 11.62
CA TYR A 114 6.34 -6.32 10.80
C TYR A 114 5.12 -5.53 11.27
N SER A 115 4.71 -5.72 12.53
CA SER A 115 3.54 -5.05 13.09
C SER A 115 3.69 -3.53 13.03
N PHE A 116 4.84 -3.01 13.43
CA PHE A 116 5.14 -1.58 13.43
C PHE A 116 5.02 -0.95 12.02
N GLU A 117 5.63 -1.58 11.02
CA GLU A 117 5.63 -1.07 9.65
C GLU A 117 4.24 -1.17 9.00
N ARG A 118 3.55 -2.30 9.19
CA ARG A 118 2.32 -2.57 8.47
C ARG A 118 1.08 -1.95 9.10
N LEU A 119 1.06 -1.78 10.42
CA LEU A 119 -0.03 -1.09 11.12
C LEU A 119 -0.19 0.35 10.63
N THR A 120 0.93 1.06 10.43
CA THR A 120 0.92 2.44 9.90
C THR A 120 0.30 2.50 8.51
N GLU A 121 0.66 1.59 7.61
CA GLU A 121 0.12 1.55 6.25
C GLU A 121 -1.35 1.10 6.22
N ALA A 122 -1.74 0.15 7.06
CA ALA A 122 -3.13 -0.28 7.18
C ALA A 122 -4.02 0.85 7.73
N LYS A 123 -3.55 1.62 8.71
CA LYS A 123 -4.25 2.82 9.18
C LYS A 123 -4.43 3.83 8.06
N ARG A 124 -3.38 4.08 7.28
CA ARG A 124 -3.44 4.96 6.11
C ARG A 124 -4.46 4.49 5.08
N LEU A 125 -4.54 3.16 4.84
CA LEU A 125 -5.56 2.57 3.97
C LEU A 125 -6.96 2.88 4.45
N VAL A 126 -7.26 2.60 5.73
CA VAL A 126 -8.58 2.85 6.33
C VAL A 126 -8.94 4.33 6.27
N ASP A 127 -8.02 5.22 6.62
CA ASP A 127 -8.24 6.68 6.56
C ASP A 127 -8.50 7.17 5.12
N THR A 128 -7.77 6.63 4.16
CA THR A 128 -7.94 6.95 2.73
C THR A 128 -9.28 6.45 2.22
N ASP A 129 -9.68 5.23 2.57
CA ASP A 129 -10.95 4.67 2.17
C ASP A 129 -12.14 5.40 2.78
N HIS A 130 -12.04 5.88 4.02
CA HIS A 130 -13.04 6.76 4.61
C HIS A 130 -13.23 8.05 3.79
N LYS A 131 -12.14 8.67 3.32
CA LYS A 131 -12.21 9.86 2.44
C LYS A 131 -12.87 9.52 1.12
N TRP A 132 -12.46 8.43 0.46
CA TRP A 132 -13.08 7.93 -0.77
C TRP A 132 -14.57 7.67 -0.60
N SER A 133 -14.95 6.99 0.48
CA SER A 133 -16.35 6.68 0.77
C SER A 133 -17.20 7.93 0.91
N ARG A 134 -16.67 9.00 1.51
CA ARG A 134 -17.36 10.28 1.62
C ARG A 134 -17.52 10.97 0.25
N VAL A 135 -16.45 11.04 -0.52
CA VAL A 135 -16.45 11.68 -1.85
C VAL A 135 -17.42 10.97 -2.78
N MET A 136 -17.35 9.64 -2.87
CA MET A 136 -18.22 8.85 -3.75
C MET A 136 -19.69 8.83 -3.32
N SER A 137 -19.99 9.04 -2.04
CA SER A 137 -21.35 9.08 -1.54
C SER A 137 -21.98 10.46 -1.53
N ALA A 138 -21.21 11.50 -1.82
CA ALA A 138 -21.71 12.87 -1.85
C ALA A 138 -22.40 13.17 -3.18
N PRO A 139 -23.53 13.90 -3.19
CA PRO A 139 -24.20 14.32 -4.41
C PRO A 139 -23.27 15.21 -5.25
N THR A 140 -23.31 15.04 -6.57
CA THR A 140 -22.61 15.94 -7.50
C THR A 140 -23.17 17.35 -7.38
N THR A 141 -22.29 18.35 -7.22
CA THR A 141 -22.69 19.77 -7.15
C THR A 141 -23.12 20.30 -8.52
N GLN A 142 -23.80 21.45 -8.54
CA GLN A 142 -24.16 22.10 -9.81
C GLN A 142 -22.88 22.54 -10.54
N ALA A 143 -21.91 23.12 -9.86
CA ALA A 143 -20.65 23.54 -10.44
C ALA A 143 -19.84 22.39 -11.09
N GLU A 144 -19.86 21.20 -10.47
CA GLU A 144 -19.27 19.98 -11.07
C GLU A 144 -20.03 19.56 -12.34
N ARG A 145 -21.36 19.70 -12.37
CA ARG A 145 -22.18 19.37 -13.55
C ARG A 145 -21.97 20.34 -14.70
N ASP A 146 -21.84 21.61 -14.38
CA ASP A 146 -21.65 22.68 -15.36
C ASP A 146 -20.19 22.78 -15.85
N GLY A 147 -19.30 21.96 -15.27
CA GLY A 147 -17.87 21.95 -15.62
C GLY A 147 -17.10 23.19 -15.16
N THR A 148 -17.68 23.99 -14.25
CA THR A 148 -17.02 25.16 -13.68
C THR A 148 -16.10 24.81 -12.51
N GLU A 149 -16.24 23.61 -11.95
CA GLU A 149 -15.38 23.06 -10.92
C GLU A 149 -14.96 21.62 -11.29
N GLU A 150 -13.68 21.28 -11.00
CA GLU A 150 -13.19 19.91 -11.19
C GLU A 150 -13.96 18.93 -10.29
N PRO A 151 -14.46 17.81 -10.83
CA PRO A 151 -15.15 16.78 -10.03
C PRO A 151 -14.30 16.34 -8.85
N ARG A 152 -14.90 16.30 -7.66
CA ARG A 152 -14.23 15.89 -6.39
C ARG A 152 -13.58 14.52 -6.48
N ILE A 153 -14.18 13.60 -7.23
CA ILE A 153 -13.62 12.27 -7.50
C ILE A 153 -12.26 12.38 -8.21
N ILE A 154 -12.14 13.24 -9.22
CA ILE A 154 -10.90 13.45 -9.97
C ILE A 154 -9.83 14.08 -9.09
N ARG A 155 -10.20 15.08 -8.31
CA ARG A 155 -9.30 15.72 -7.34
C ARG A 155 -8.78 14.70 -6.33
N GLN A 156 -9.69 13.91 -5.72
CA GLN A 156 -9.32 12.87 -4.77
C GLN A 156 -8.42 11.79 -5.39
N PHE A 157 -8.66 11.44 -6.65
CA PHE A 157 -7.81 10.49 -7.37
C PHE A 157 -6.40 11.04 -7.56
N LYS A 158 -6.28 12.30 -8.00
CA LYS A 158 -4.98 12.97 -8.17
C LYS A 158 -4.19 13.06 -6.86
N GLU A 159 -4.86 13.41 -5.76
CA GLU A 159 -4.25 13.49 -4.42
C GLU A 159 -3.73 12.15 -3.91
N ASN A 160 -4.31 11.03 -4.37
CA ASN A 160 -3.94 9.70 -3.92
C ASN A 160 -3.16 8.88 -4.96
N LEU A 161 -2.67 9.49 -6.05
CA LEU A 161 -1.96 8.79 -7.12
C LEU A 161 -0.77 7.96 -6.62
N GLU A 162 0.05 8.50 -5.74
CA GLU A 162 1.20 7.78 -5.17
C GLU A 162 0.75 6.59 -4.31
N PHE A 163 -0.32 6.76 -3.52
CA PHE A 163 -0.86 5.69 -2.69
C PHE A 163 -1.47 4.58 -3.56
N THR A 164 -2.30 4.93 -4.53
CA THR A 164 -2.92 3.96 -5.44
C THR A 164 -1.90 3.28 -6.35
N GLY A 165 -0.82 3.98 -6.70
CA GLY A 165 0.32 3.44 -7.45
C GLY A 165 1.28 2.59 -6.62
N GLY A 166 1.06 2.46 -5.30
CA GLY A 166 1.92 1.68 -4.40
C GLY A 166 3.32 2.28 -4.17
N THR A 167 3.49 3.57 -4.46
CA THR A 167 4.77 4.27 -4.31
C THR A 167 4.84 5.18 -3.09
N ALA A 168 3.72 5.35 -2.38
CA ALA A 168 3.62 6.24 -1.24
C ALA A 168 4.09 5.63 0.09
N VAL A 169 4.37 4.32 0.13
CA VAL A 169 4.82 3.64 1.35
C VAL A 169 6.13 4.23 1.81
N LYS A 170 6.14 4.66 3.08
CA LYS A 170 7.33 5.14 3.76
C LYS A 170 7.32 4.59 5.19
N TYR A 171 8.33 3.82 5.50
CA TYR A 171 8.50 3.30 6.85
C TYR A 171 9.33 4.26 7.70
N ASP A 172 8.88 4.46 8.92
CA ASP A 172 9.58 5.27 9.91
C ASP A 172 10.79 4.54 10.50
N LYS A 173 11.56 5.22 11.34
CA LYS A 173 12.72 4.68 12.03
C LYS A 173 12.39 3.35 12.73
N SER A 174 13.16 2.32 12.42
CA SER A 174 12.99 0.97 12.93
C SER A 174 14.34 0.26 13.02
N TYR A 175 14.35 -1.06 13.23
CA TYR A 175 15.56 -1.88 13.09
C TYR A 175 16.20 -1.82 11.70
N LEU A 176 15.40 -1.50 10.67
CA LEU A 176 15.83 -1.48 9.27
C LEU A 176 16.11 -0.07 8.75
N PHE A 177 15.51 0.92 9.36
CA PHE A 177 15.58 2.32 8.92
C PHE A 177 16.10 3.19 10.03
N ALA A 178 17.24 3.83 9.78
CA ALA A 178 17.87 4.78 10.70
C ALA A 178 17.80 6.20 10.13
N ASP A 179 17.87 7.19 11.02
CA ASP A 179 18.08 8.56 10.59
C ASP A 179 19.47 8.72 9.97
N SER A 180 19.59 9.57 8.95
CA SER A 180 20.87 9.91 8.36
C SER A 180 21.09 11.43 8.41
N PRO A 181 22.20 11.90 8.97
CA PRO A 181 22.58 13.32 8.91
C PRO A 181 22.88 13.76 7.47
N HIS A 182 23.05 12.81 6.55
CA HIS A 182 23.41 13.05 5.16
C HIS A 182 22.22 12.95 4.20
N GLN A 183 20.99 12.78 4.69
CA GLN A 183 19.78 12.69 3.85
C GLN A 183 19.63 13.86 2.88
N ALA A 184 20.08 15.05 3.30
CA ALA A 184 20.04 16.26 2.44
C ALA A 184 20.91 16.15 1.17
N LEU A 185 21.87 15.23 1.12
CA LEU A 185 22.69 14.96 -0.06
C LEU A 185 22.00 14.02 -1.07
N ALA A 186 20.96 13.30 -0.63
CA ALA A 186 20.21 12.33 -1.42
C ALA A 186 18.69 12.63 -1.36
N THR A 187 18.29 13.81 -1.78
CA THR A 187 16.91 14.31 -1.65
C THR A 187 15.88 13.51 -2.41
N ARG A 188 16.26 12.76 -3.42
CA ARG A 188 15.38 11.89 -4.22
C ARG A 188 15.26 10.47 -3.67
N GLU A 189 16.21 10.06 -2.84
CA GLU A 189 16.29 8.71 -2.25
C GLU A 189 15.98 8.82 -0.76
N GLU A 190 14.72 9.04 -0.44
CA GLU A 190 14.27 9.23 0.94
C GLU A 190 14.31 7.89 1.70
N ILE A 191 14.96 7.89 2.88
CA ILE A 191 15.04 6.72 3.76
C ILE A 191 13.64 6.24 4.13
N GLY A 192 13.44 4.92 4.13
CA GLY A 192 12.16 4.27 4.41
C GLY A 192 11.25 4.09 3.20
N ARG A 193 11.56 4.73 2.06
CA ARG A 193 10.84 4.51 0.80
C ARG A 193 11.51 3.41 -0.04
N ARG A 194 10.71 2.80 -0.93
CA ARG A 194 11.26 1.88 -1.94
C ARG A 194 12.24 2.62 -2.85
N PHE A 195 13.30 1.94 -3.25
CA PHE A 195 14.23 2.46 -4.24
C PHE A 195 13.53 2.69 -5.59
N HIS A 196 13.71 3.86 -6.16
CA HIS A 196 13.08 4.24 -7.43
C HIS A 196 13.80 3.64 -8.63
N SER A 197 13.04 3.24 -9.64
CA SER A 197 13.59 2.88 -10.94
C SER A 197 13.79 4.14 -11.79
N ALA A 198 14.85 4.15 -12.59
CA ALA A 198 15.11 5.18 -13.57
C ALA A 198 15.66 4.55 -14.86
N PRO A 199 15.47 5.17 -16.04
CA PRO A 199 16.17 4.78 -17.25
C PRO A 199 17.67 4.94 -17.07
N VAL A 200 18.44 3.90 -17.34
CA VAL A 200 19.90 3.87 -17.23
C VAL A 200 20.52 3.17 -18.44
N VAL A 201 21.80 3.43 -18.66
CA VAL A 201 22.60 2.71 -19.65
C VAL A 201 23.63 1.87 -18.91
N ARG A 202 23.64 0.56 -19.17
CA ARG A 202 24.63 -0.32 -18.61
C ARG A 202 25.97 -0.10 -19.35
N VAL A 203 27.01 0.27 -18.60
CA VAL A 203 28.31 0.69 -19.18
C VAL A 203 28.99 -0.44 -19.94
N SER A 204 28.87 -1.70 -19.47
CA SER A 204 29.56 -2.85 -20.05
C SER A 204 29.17 -3.17 -21.50
N ASP A 205 27.97 -2.83 -21.94
CA ASP A 205 27.42 -3.17 -23.26
C ASP A 205 26.55 -2.09 -23.88
N ALA A 206 26.53 -0.90 -23.28
CA ALA A 206 25.71 0.24 -23.70
C ALA A 206 24.20 -0.06 -23.77
N LYS A 207 23.69 -1.09 -23.08
CA LYS A 207 22.29 -1.48 -23.10
C LYS A 207 21.44 -0.50 -22.28
N GLN A 208 20.43 0.06 -22.91
CA GLN A 208 19.38 0.83 -22.22
C GLN A 208 18.48 -0.11 -21.43
N MET A 209 18.23 0.23 -20.17
CA MET A 209 17.40 -0.58 -19.26
C MET A 209 16.80 0.27 -18.14
N GLN A 210 15.86 -0.30 -17.40
CA GLN A 210 15.34 0.27 -16.17
C GLN A 210 16.19 -0.23 -14.99
N LEU A 211 16.66 0.69 -14.15
CA LEU A 211 17.46 0.35 -12.96
C LEU A 211 16.76 -0.67 -12.05
N GLY A 212 15.45 -0.55 -11.89
CA GLY A 212 14.64 -1.49 -11.10
C GLY A 212 14.67 -2.94 -11.62
N HIS A 213 14.98 -3.16 -12.90
CA HIS A 213 15.12 -4.51 -13.44
C HIS A 213 16.46 -5.17 -13.11
N VAL A 214 17.45 -4.40 -12.64
CA VAL A 214 18.75 -4.95 -12.20
C VAL A 214 18.65 -5.57 -10.81
N ALA A 215 17.76 -5.06 -9.99
CA ALA A 215 17.59 -5.47 -8.61
C ALA A 215 16.34 -6.35 -8.46
N GLU A 216 16.50 -7.64 -8.73
CA GLU A 216 15.43 -8.61 -8.53
C GLU A 216 15.07 -8.76 -7.04
N ALA A 217 13.81 -9.14 -6.74
CA ALA A 217 13.33 -9.38 -5.37
C ALA A 217 13.78 -10.77 -4.88
N ASP A 218 15.09 -10.95 -4.71
CA ASP A 218 15.74 -12.21 -4.31
C ASP A 218 16.17 -12.24 -2.83
N ALA A 219 15.69 -11.29 -2.04
CA ALA A 219 16.00 -11.11 -0.62
C ALA A 219 17.50 -10.81 -0.32
N ARG A 220 18.27 -10.35 -1.29
CA ARG A 220 19.66 -9.92 -1.07
C ARG A 220 19.72 -8.45 -0.68
N TRP A 221 20.66 -8.12 0.18
CA TRP A 221 21.05 -6.74 0.43
C TRP A 221 21.83 -6.18 -0.76
N ARG A 222 21.59 -4.93 -1.08
CA ARG A 222 22.27 -4.22 -2.16
C ARG A 222 22.75 -2.87 -1.69
N ILE A 223 23.98 -2.53 -2.08
CA ILE A 223 24.55 -1.21 -1.85
C ILE A 223 24.55 -0.48 -3.19
N TYR A 224 23.91 0.68 -3.23
CA TYR A 224 23.92 1.57 -4.38
C TYR A 224 24.83 2.74 -4.07
N ALA A 225 25.90 2.89 -4.86
CA ALA A 225 26.83 4.01 -4.77
C ALA A 225 26.68 4.91 -5.99
N PHE A 226 26.45 6.19 -5.76
CA PHE A 226 26.28 7.18 -6.81
C PHE A 226 27.56 8.00 -6.96
N ALA A 227 28.29 7.78 -8.07
CA ALA A 227 29.44 8.60 -8.42
C ALA A 227 28.99 9.95 -8.99
N GLY A 228 29.68 11.02 -8.65
CA GLY A 228 29.51 12.33 -9.29
C GLY A 228 29.91 12.30 -10.78
N LYS A 229 29.60 13.36 -11.52
CA LYS A 229 29.86 13.48 -12.97
C LYS A 229 31.32 13.26 -13.40
N ALA A 230 32.28 13.40 -12.49
CA ALA A 230 33.71 13.41 -12.80
C ALA A 230 34.44 12.07 -12.55
N ASP A 231 33.77 11.07 -11.97
CA ASP A 231 34.50 9.99 -11.30
C ASP A 231 34.60 8.66 -12.05
N SER A 232 33.85 8.45 -13.11
CA SER A 232 33.81 7.14 -13.77
C SER A 232 35.11 6.74 -14.51
N SER A 233 35.97 7.69 -14.79
CA SER A 233 37.28 7.46 -15.50
C SER A 233 38.51 7.60 -14.60
N ASN A 234 38.35 8.06 -13.35
CA ASN A 234 39.42 8.27 -12.40
C ASN A 234 39.55 7.07 -11.46
N LEU A 235 40.56 6.24 -11.65
CA LEU A 235 40.85 5.06 -10.82
C LEU A 235 41.15 5.39 -9.35
N GLY A 236 41.52 6.63 -9.04
CA GLY A 236 41.67 7.11 -7.66
C GLY A 236 40.42 7.69 -7.03
N SER A 237 39.28 7.61 -7.72
CA SER A 237 38.00 8.16 -7.21
C SER A 237 37.48 7.42 -5.98
N ALA A 238 36.65 8.09 -5.21
CA ALA A 238 36.01 7.50 -4.02
C ALA A 238 35.21 6.21 -4.32
N ILE A 239 34.66 6.07 -5.54
CA ILE A 239 33.93 4.88 -5.92
C ILE A 239 34.82 3.68 -6.17
N HIS A 240 36.03 3.89 -6.75
CA HIS A 240 37.02 2.83 -6.90
C HIS A 240 37.58 2.41 -5.55
N GLN A 241 37.89 3.39 -4.67
CA GLN A 241 38.32 3.08 -3.31
C GLN A 241 37.26 2.29 -2.52
N LEU A 242 35.99 2.60 -2.71
CA LEU A 242 34.91 1.81 -2.13
C LEU A 242 34.85 0.39 -2.71
N ALA A 243 35.02 0.24 -4.03
CA ALA A 243 35.02 -1.06 -4.70
C ALA A 243 36.19 -1.94 -4.26
N ASP A 244 37.35 -1.34 -4.05
CA ASP A 244 38.55 -2.04 -3.56
C ASP A 244 38.42 -2.46 -2.08
N TRP A 245 37.62 -1.75 -1.32
CA TRP A 245 37.35 -2.06 0.09
C TRP A 245 36.31 -3.17 0.29
N LEU A 246 35.32 -3.29 -0.61
CA LEU A 246 34.25 -4.30 -0.57
C LEU A 246 34.73 -5.68 -1.02
#